data_29ddc14e018958acacc8233f21d67292
#
_entry.id   29ddc14e018958acacc8233f21d67292
#
_cell.length_a   1.000
_cell.length_b   1.000
_cell.length_c   1.000
_cell.angle_alpha   90.00
_cell.angle_beta   90.00
_cell.angle_gamma   90.00
#
_symmetry.space_group_name_H-M   'P 1'
#
loop_
_entity.id
_entity.type
_entity.pdbx_description
1 polymer ?
#
loop_
_entity_poly.entity_id
_entity_poly.type
_entity_poly.pdbx_seq_one_letter_code
_entity_poly.pdbx_strand_id
1 'polypeptide(L)'
;MKKTRIGIICDMHLPDNEASPQFAFLKKAVAQMKKDNVDVVICLGDITSYGEVKAWELYQEALKDFVHYEVFGNSDVRDAKTREFMTAQMQAVEFAAGSRRVIGINTPNAEITEADKTRLEAVHAGDIIFMHHYMESMKAESGLWLKTLAENVSITILHGHGHRKFDYFINHSHVYGMRGLDPDKSIGDFPCINYLDVTDEEVTLKECLISLPKAYLEETSKFFGLSCVDNFKDVSYATEHGIKYVELRCNGADWQADMTLLPVIEAWREKTDGYLSIHMPNLYYRNGEITGREKWLEALEYAGAVGAKSLTIHPPRVRVVDMPAGGAVWREFLELYVLVAKSVPADTKIGIENLHKYPTEELDEYRGFGYRPEEVSAWIDAINTELDMERVGHVLDVGHARNNGTFAQVYPSSKWYCIMGQKAIAYHIHQVIPGTEDLINHNPIENWFGPTINYTSFFYAWNQGILNHAPVFLEVRGSDNYAKSIAAFESFMKEL
;
A
#
# COMPACT_ATOMS: atom_id res chain seq x y z
N MET A 1 17.08 -23.44 33.71
CA MET A 1 15.72 -22.91 33.59
C MET A 1 15.24 -23.20 32.17
N LYS A 2 14.00 -23.68 32.02
CA LYS A 2 13.42 -23.94 30.72
C LYS A 2 12.98 -22.60 30.12
N LYS A 3 13.55 -22.20 28.99
CA LYS A 3 13.16 -21.00 28.26
C LYS A 3 12.15 -21.43 27.20
N THR A 4 11.05 -20.68 27.07
CA THR A 4 10.11 -20.81 25.94
C THR A 4 10.27 -19.60 25.03
N ARG A 5 10.52 -19.85 23.73
CA ARG A 5 10.58 -18.79 22.72
C ARG A 5 9.30 -18.77 21.92
N ILE A 6 8.56 -17.68 22.03
CA ILE A 6 7.34 -17.43 21.28
C ILE A 6 7.68 -16.55 20.08
N GLY A 7 7.37 -17.04 18.86
CA GLY A 7 7.39 -16.21 17.66
C GLY A 7 6.07 -15.43 17.54
N ILE A 8 6.16 -14.14 17.29
CA ILE A 8 4.99 -13.27 17.17
C ILE A 8 4.93 -12.67 15.78
N ILE A 9 3.81 -12.85 15.11
CA ILE A 9 3.48 -12.21 13.83
C ILE A 9 2.14 -11.49 13.96
N CYS A 10 1.95 -10.40 13.24
CA CYS A 10 0.69 -9.66 13.22
C CYS A 10 0.55 -8.82 11.96
N ASP A 11 -0.66 -8.33 11.72
CA ASP A 11 -0.96 -7.36 10.67
C ASP A 11 -0.33 -7.76 9.34
N MET A 12 -0.59 -8.98 8.90
CA MET A 12 -0.02 -9.53 7.65
C MET A 12 -0.84 -9.11 6.43
N HIS A 13 -2.14 -8.91 6.59
CA HIS A 13 -3.08 -8.55 5.54
C HIS A 13 -2.91 -9.36 4.25
N LEU A 14 -2.85 -10.68 4.39
CA LEU A 14 -2.67 -11.60 3.27
C LEU A 14 -3.84 -11.48 2.29
N PRO A 15 -3.58 -11.19 1.01
CA PRO A 15 -4.61 -11.29 -0.03
C PRO A 15 -4.82 -12.75 -0.46
N ASP A 16 -5.84 -13.00 -1.26
CA ASP A 16 -6.15 -14.31 -1.85
C ASP A 16 -5.19 -14.76 -2.97
N ASN A 17 -3.99 -14.19 -3.02
CA ASN A 17 -2.97 -14.44 -4.04
C ASN A 17 -1.62 -14.85 -3.40
N GLU A 18 -1.23 -16.10 -3.59
CA GLU A 18 0.02 -16.66 -3.06
C GLU A 18 1.29 -16.04 -3.64
N ALA A 19 1.22 -15.40 -4.80
CA ALA A 19 2.35 -14.70 -5.42
C ALA A 19 2.57 -13.30 -4.83
N SER A 20 1.73 -12.84 -3.91
CA SER A 20 1.83 -11.51 -3.33
C SER A 20 3.09 -11.32 -2.47
N PRO A 21 3.61 -10.08 -2.38
CA PRO A 21 4.67 -9.74 -1.45
C PRO A 21 4.38 -10.18 -0.01
N GLN A 22 3.13 -10.04 0.49
CA GLN A 22 2.75 -10.46 1.84
C GLN A 22 3.03 -11.94 2.09
N PHE A 23 2.64 -12.83 1.16
CA PHE A 23 2.96 -14.26 1.29
C PHE A 23 4.45 -14.53 1.22
N ALA A 24 5.19 -13.80 0.40
CA ALA A 24 6.64 -13.93 0.36
C ALA A 24 7.27 -13.56 1.72
N PHE A 25 6.78 -12.50 2.37
CA PHE A 25 7.26 -12.09 3.69
C PHE A 25 6.83 -13.07 4.78
N LEU A 26 5.62 -13.63 4.73
CA LEU A 26 5.21 -14.72 5.63
C LEU A 26 6.13 -15.94 5.46
N LYS A 27 6.44 -16.37 4.24
CA LYS A 27 7.36 -17.52 3.99
C LYS A 27 8.76 -17.24 4.53
N LYS A 28 9.28 -16.01 4.38
CA LYS A 28 10.57 -15.59 4.98
C LYS A 28 10.50 -15.62 6.51
N ALA A 29 9.42 -15.12 7.10
CA ALA A 29 9.19 -15.15 8.55
C ALA A 29 9.16 -16.59 9.08
N VAL A 30 8.42 -17.48 8.44
CA VAL A 30 8.36 -18.90 8.79
C VAL A 30 9.75 -19.55 8.72
N ALA A 31 10.51 -19.30 7.65
CA ALA A 31 11.85 -19.84 7.50
C ALA A 31 12.81 -19.32 8.61
N GLN A 32 12.70 -18.04 8.97
CA GLN A 32 13.50 -17.45 10.02
C GLN A 32 13.13 -18.02 11.40
N MET A 33 11.83 -18.17 11.70
CA MET A 33 11.36 -18.77 12.96
C MET A 33 11.81 -20.23 13.12
N LYS A 34 11.83 -21.00 12.02
CA LYS A 34 12.39 -22.37 12.02
C LYS A 34 13.87 -22.38 12.37
N LYS A 35 14.66 -21.48 11.75
CA LYS A 35 16.09 -21.32 12.00
C LYS A 35 16.36 -20.93 13.46
N ASP A 36 15.52 -20.07 14.04
CA ASP A 36 15.69 -19.54 15.40
C ASP A 36 15.10 -20.48 16.48
N ASN A 37 14.60 -21.66 16.07
CA ASN A 37 14.03 -22.68 16.94
C ASN A 37 12.92 -22.14 17.85
N VAL A 38 11.91 -21.53 17.23
CA VAL A 38 10.70 -21.06 17.93
C VAL A 38 9.89 -22.24 18.44
N ASP A 39 9.49 -22.24 19.71
CA ASP A 39 8.72 -23.31 20.33
C ASP A 39 7.23 -23.22 19.96
N VAL A 40 6.68 -22.00 19.85
CA VAL A 40 5.28 -21.74 19.55
C VAL A 40 5.16 -20.40 18.81
N VAL A 41 4.20 -20.29 17.89
CA VAL A 41 3.89 -19.06 17.18
C VAL A 41 2.56 -18.49 17.67
N ILE A 42 2.49 -17.19 17.91
CA ILE A 42 1.22 -16.48 18.11
C ILE A 42 1.02 -15.44 17.02
N CYS A 43 -0.21 -15.32 16.55
CA CYS A 43 -0.63 -14.27 15.63
C CYS A 43 -1.58 -13.29 16.33
N LEU A 44 -1.25 -12.00 16.25
CA LEU A 44 -2.03 -10.94 16.90
C LEU A 44 -3.12 -10.34 15.99
N GLY A 45 -3.62 -11.10 15.00
CA GLY A 45 -4.74 -10.70 14.15
C GLY A 45 -4.34 -9.92 12.89
N ASP A 46 -5.36 -9.52 12.14
CA ASP A 46 -5.26 -8.98 10.77
C ASP A 46 -4.40 -9.88 9.88
N ILE A 47 -4.79 -11.18 9.89
CA ILE A 47 -4.16 -12.24 9.11
C ILE A 47 -4.44 -12.03 7.63
N THR A 48 -5.73 -11.80 7.29
CA THR A 48 -6.21 -11.60 5.93
C THR A 48 -6.42 -10.11 5.62
N SER A 49 -6.39 -9.71 4.36
CA SER A 49 -6.59 -8.31 3.98
C SER A 49 -8.05 -7.87 4.08
N TYR A 50 -8.99 -8.80 3.83
CA TYR A 50 -10.42 -8.50 3.81
C TYR A 50 -11.32 -9.67 4.25
N GLY A 51 -10.79 -10.68 4.95
CA GLY A 51 -11.54 -11.88 5.37
C GLY A 51 -11.61 -12.97 4.29
N GLU A 52 -10.63 -13.03 3.39
CA GLU A 52 -10.60 -14.02 2.32
C GLU A 52 -10.31 -15.43 2.86
N VAL A 53 -11.21 -16.37 2.60
CA VAL A 53 -11.07 -17.79 3.05
C VAL A 53 -9.78 -18.41 2.50
N LYS A 54 -9.45 -18.17 1.22
CA LYS A 54 -8.22 -18.70 0.62
C LYS A 54 -6.95 -18.14 1.28
N ALA A 55 -6.94 -16.87 1.68
CA ALA A 55 -5.80 -16.27 2.40
C ALA A 55 -5.62 -16.96 3.77
N TRP A 56 -6.72 -17.22 4.47
CA TRP A 56 -6.72 -17.99 5.71
C TRP A 56 -6.16 -19.41 5.53
N GLU A 57 -6.62 -20.16 4.51
CA GLU A 57 -6.12 -21.51 4.21
C GLU A 57 -4.62 -21.51 3.91
N LEU A 58 -4.13 -20.53 3.14
CA LEU A 58 -2.71 -20.38 2.84
C LEU A 58 -1.88 -20.02 4.09
N TYR A 59 -2.44 -19.22 5.00
CA TYR A 59 -1.82 -18.94 6.29
C TYR A 59 -1.67 -20.21 7.13
N GLN A 60 -2.74 -20.99 7.28
CA GLN A 60 -2.72 -22.26 8.01
C GLN A 60 -1.71 -23.24 7.42
N GLU A 61 -1.65 -23.37 6.09
CA GLU A 61 -0.66 -24.21 5.41
C GLU A 61 0.78 -23.72 5.65
N ALA A 62 1.02 -22.42 5.68
CA ALA A 62 2.34 -21.86 5.94
C ALA A 62 2.86 -22.18 7.35
N LEU A 63 1.98 -22.24 8.35
CA LEU A 63 2.32 -22.48 9.75
C LEU A 63 2.13 -23.93 10.22
N LYS A 64 1.73 -24.85 9.35
CA LYS A 64 1.40 -26.25 9.70
C LYS A 64 2.46 -27.03 10.48
N ASP A 65 3.72 -26.64 10.36
CA ASP A 65 4.85 -27.30 11.05
C ASP A 65 5.10 -26.69 12.45
N PHE A 66 4.35 -25.67 12.87
CA PHE A 66 4.44 -25.05 14.18
C PHE A 66 3.21 -25.39 15.03
N VAL A 67 3.40 -25.45 16.33
CA VAL A 67 2.29 -25.19 17.26
C VAL A 67 2.00 -23.70 17.18
N HIS A 68 0.81 -23.32 16.74
CA HIS A 68 0.44 -21.91 16.59
C HIS A 68 -0.94 -21.60 17.15
N TYR A 69 -1.12 -20.38 17.56
CA TYR A 69 -2.37 -19.84 18.07
C TYR A 69 -2.59 -18.44 17.47
N GLU A 70 -3.82 -18.13 17.12
CA GLU A 70 -4.18 -16.86 16.54
C GLU A 70 -5.36 -16.20 17.27
N VAL A 71 -5.34 -14.88 17.30
CA VAL A 71 -6.50 -14.04 17.56
C VAL A 71 -6.84 -13.28 16.29
N PHE A 72 -8.09 -12.86 16.17
CA PHE A 72 -8.61 -12.21 14.97
C PHE A 72 -8.67 -10.70 15.16
N GLY A 73 -8.30 -9.97 14.11
CA GLY A 73 -8.42 -8.54 13.99
C GLY A 73 -9.62 -8.11 13.15
N ASN A 74 -9.72 -6.82 12.90
CA ASN A 74 -10.88 -6.27 12.20
C ASN A 74 -10.90 -6.59 10.69
N SER A 75 -9.75 -6.79 10.06
CA SER A 75 -9.72 -7.13 8.64
C SER A 75 -10.20 -8.56 8.38
N ASP A 76 -10.00 -9.47 9.33
CA ASP A 76 -10.35 -10.89 9.20
C ASP A 76 -11.87 -11.14 9.10
N VAL A 77 -12.70 -10.24 9.62
CA VAL A 77 -14.17 -10.36 9.61
C VAL A 77 -14.87 -9.28 8.77
N ARG A 78 -14.11 -8.58 7.93
CA ARG A 78 -14.59 -7.40 7.20
C ARG A 78 -15.56 -7.75 6.09
N ASP A 79 -15.29 -8.81 5.30
CA ASP A 79 -16.21 -9.25 4.26
C ASP A 79 -17.47 -9.88 4.86
N ALA A 80 -18.61 -9.30 4.57
CA ALA A 80 -19.90 -9.81 5.03
C ALA A 80 -20.20 -11.23 4.54
N LYS A 81 -19.66 -11.63 3.38
CA LYS A 81 -19.90 -12.94 2.77
C LYS A 81 -19.15 -14.07 3.47
N THR A 82 -17.98 -13.78 4.02
CA THR A 82 -17.10 -14.77 4.66
C THR A 82 -17.04 -14.65 6.17
N ARG A 83 -17.68 -13.60 6.73
CA ARG A 83 -17.65 -13.28 8.17
C ARG A 83 -18.06 -14.46 9.05
N GLU A 84 -19.11 -15.17 8.70
CA GLU A 84 -19.58 -16.32 9.46
C GLU A 84 -18.52 -17.42 9.50
N PHE A 85 -17.92 -17.75 8.36
CA PHE A 85 -16.83 -18.71 8.28
C PHE A 85 -15.65 -18.28 9.14
N MET A 86 -15.19 -17.03 9.01
CA MET A 86 -14.04 -16.50 9.75
C MET A 86 -14.33 -16.46 11.26
N THR A 87 -15.52 -16.05 11.65
CA THR A 87 -15.94 -16.06 13.08
C THR A 87 -15.94 -17.47 13.66
N ALA A 88 -16.32 -18.47 12.88
CA ALA A 88 -16.29 -19.86 13.31
C ALA A 88 -14.87 -20.43 13.54
N GLN A 89 -13.84 -19.79 13.02
CA GLN A 89 -12.44 -20.15 13.28
C GLN A 89 -11.91 -19.58 14.60
N MET A 90 -12.59 -18.59 15.19
CA MET A 90 -12.15 -17.97 16.45
C MET A 90 -12.27 -18.95 17.60
N GLN A 91 -11.19 -19.17 18.29
CA GLN A 91 -11.14 -20.03 19.48
C GLN A 91 -10.67 -19.24 20.70
N ALA A 92 -11.03 -19.73 21.87
CA ALA A 92 -10.45 -19.25 23.12
C ALA A 92 -9.04 -19.84 23.24
N VAL A 93 -8.05 -18.99 23.29
CA VAL A 93 -6.64 -19.40 23.35
C VAL A 93 -6.13 -19.27 24.78
N GLU A 94 -5.53 -20.35 25.29
CA GLU A 94 -4.78 -20.36 26.55
C GLU A 94 -3.75 -21.48 26.53
N PHE A 95 -2.51 -21.18 26.87
CA PHE A 95 -1.42 -22.15 27.02
C PHE A 95 -0.38 -21.68 28.05
N ALA A 96 0.55 -22.54 28.43
CA ALA A 96 1.61 -22.24 29.38
C ALA A 96 2.96 -22.01 28.65
N ALA A 97 3.66 -20.94 29.04
CA ALA A 97 5.04 -20.67 28.69
C ALA A 97 5.89 -20.56 29.96
N GLY A 98 6.59 -21.62 30.31
CA GLY A 98 7.21 -21.78 31.61
C GLY A 98 6.15 -21.82 32.72
N SER A 99 6.29 -20.98 33.73
CA SER A 99 5.31 -20.82 34.82
C SER A 99 4.20 -19.82 34.51
N ARG A 100 4.22 -19.16 33.34
CA ARG A 100 3.30 -18.10 32.96
C ARG A 100 2.18 -18.63 32.08
N ARG A 101 0.97 -18.10 32.27
CA ARG A 101 -0.17 -18.34 31.36
C ARG A 101 -0.10 -17.33 30.22
N VAL A 102 -0.39 -17.78 29.00
CA VAL A 102 -0.51 -16.95 27.79
C VAL A 102 -1.95 -17.06 27.31
N ILE A 103 -2.66 -15.93 27.25
CA ILE A 103 -4.11 -15.86 27.02
C ILE A 103 -4.35 -15.00 25.78
N GLY A 104 -4.99 -15.58 24.75
CA GLY A 104 -5.41 -14.86 23.55
C GLY A 104 -6.86 -14.37 23.63
N ILE A 105 -7.09 -13.12 23.23
CA ILE A 105 -8.39 -12.47 23.23
C ILE A 105 -8.71 -11.99 21.81
N ASN A 106 -9.81 -12.47 21.24
CA ASN A 106 -10.31 -12.03 19.95
C ASN A 106 -10.96 -10.65 20.07
N THR A 107 -10.48 -9.68 19.31
CA THR A 107 -11.00 -8.30 19.31
C THR A 107 -11.41 -7.79 17.92
N PRO A 108 -12.07 -8.58 17.05
CA PRO A 108 -12.35 -8.17 15.67
C PRO A 108 -13.29 -6.96 15.55
N ASN A 109 -14.10 -6.70 16.59
CA ASN A 109 -15.02 -5.56 16.64
C ASN A 109 -14.50 -4.43 17.55
N ALA A 110 -13.21 -4.42 17.89
CA ALA A 110 -12.60 -3.50 18.85
C ALA A 110 -13.26 -3.55 20.24
N GLU A 111 -13.69 -4.74 20.69
CA GLU A 111 -14.32 -4.95 21.99
C GLU A 111 -13.85 -6.24 22.65
N ILE A 112 -13.92 -6.29 23.99
CA ILE A 112 -13.71 -7.47 24.80
C ILE A 112 -15.09 -7.99 25.22
N THR A 113 -15.37 -9.25 24.88
CA THR A 113 -16.66 -9.89 25.21
C THR A 113 -16.79 -10.14 26.72
N GLU A 114 -18.00 -10.29 27.23
CA GLU A 114 -18.23 -10.64 28.64
C GLU A 114 -17.60 -12.01 28.99
N ALA A 115 -17.59 -12.96 28.06
CA ALA A 115 -16.92 -14.23 28.25
C ALA A 115 -15.39 -14.06 28.41
N ASP A 116 -14.78 -13.17 27.63
CA ASP A 116 -13.35 -12.85 27.74
C ASP A 116 -13.05 -12.06 29.00
N LYS A 117 -13.90 -11.13 29.40
CA LYS A 117 -13.77 -10.43 30.71
C LYS A 117 -13.74 -11.44 31.86
N THR A 118 -14.65 -12.40 31.86
CA THR A 118 -14.69 -13.48 32.89
C THR A 118 -13.39 -14.31 32.91
N ARG A 119 -12.82 -14.62 31.72
CA ARG A 119 -11.53 -15.32 31.63
C ARG A 119 -10.39 -14.47 32.19
N LEU A 120 -10.41 -13.17 31.91
CA LEU A 120 -9.38 -12.22 32.33
C LEU A 120 -9.49 -11.81 33.80
N GLU A 121 -10.64 -11.98 34.46
CA GLU A 121 -10.80 -11.80 35.93
C GLU A 121 -9.95 -12.82 36.72
N ALA A 122 -9.59 -13.95 36.09
CA ALA A 122 -8.76 -14.99 36.70
C ALA A 122 -7.27 -14.83 36.39
N VAL A 123 -6.80 -13.72 35.84
CA VAL A 123 -5.37 -13.50 35.57
C VAL A 123 -4.59 -13.16 36.83
N HIS A 124 -3.34 -13.58 36.85
CA HIS A 124 -2.41 -13.37 37.95
C HIS A 124 -1.20 -12.55 37.50
N ALA A 125 -0.46 -12.04 38.47
CA ALA A 125 0.78 -11.33 38.19
C ALA A 125 1.75 -12.23 37.39
N GLY A 126 2.29 -11.69 36.31
CA GLY A 126 3.17 -12.39 35.39
C GLY A 126 2.50 -13.07 34.19
N ASP A 127 1.17 -13.14 34.13
CA ASP A 127 0.45 -13.65 32.96
C ASP A 127 0.67 -12.75 31.74
N ILE A 128 0.55 -13.33 30.54
CA ILE A 128 0.73 -12.67 29.24
C ILE A 128 -0.60 -12.69 28.52
N ILE A 129 -1.07 -11.53 28.09
CA ILE A 129 -2.30 -11.39 27.29
C ILE A 129 -1.91 -10.93 25.89
N PHE A 130 -2.47 -11.53 24.86
CA PHE A 130 -2.27 -11.06 23.50
C PHE A 130 -3.61 -10.85 22.77
N MET A 131 -3.68 -9.78 21.96
CA MET A 131 -4.88 -9.38 21.24
C MET A 131 -4.53 -8.56 20.02
N HIS A 132 -5.52 -8.21 19.19
CA HIS A 132 -5.25 -7.37 18.02
C HIS A 132 -5.27 -5.89 18.37
N HIS A 133 -6.39 -5.36 18.92
CA HIS A 133 -6.54 -3.94 19.19
C HIS A 133 -5.80 -3.49 20.45
N TYR A 134 -5.17 -2.31 20.42
CA TYR A 134 -4.68 -1.63 21.62
C TYR A 134 -5.80 -0.84 22.30
N MET A 135 -5.61 -0.50 23.56
CA MET A 135 -6.66 0.06 24.43
C MET A 135 -7.37 1.27 23.84
N GLU A 136 -6.62 2.23 23.26
CA GLU A 136 -7.14 3.46 22.71
C GLU A 136 -7.86 3.26 21.36
N SER A 137 -7.62 2.13 20.67
CA SER A 137 -8.32 1.76 19.44
C SER A 137 -9.58 0.93 19.68
N MET A 138 -9.82 0.50 20.92
CA MET A 138 -11.02 -0.22 21.33
C MET A 138 -12.20 0.71 21.55
N LYS A 139 -13.41 0.13 21.59
CA LYS A 139 -14.57 0.81 22.15
C LYS A 139 -14.26 1.26 23.58
N ALA A 140 -14.68 2.49 23.93
CA ALA A 140 -14.26 3.16 25.17
C ALA A 140 -14.45 2.31 26.45
N GLU A 141 -15.55 1.54 26.54
CA GLU A 141 -15.81 0.65 27.67
C GLU A 141 -14.78 -0.47 27.78
N SER A 142 -14.47 -1.16 26.66
CA SER A 142 -13.48 -2.25 26.64
C SER A 142 -12.06 -1.75 26.91
N GLY A 143 -11.68 -0.60 26.31
CA GLY A 143 -10.38 0.01 26.53
C GLY A 143 -10.18 0.44 28.00
N LEU A 144 -11.20 1.05 28.60
CA LEU A 144 -11.16 1.45 30.02
C LEU A 144 -11.11 0.23 30.95
N TRP A 145 -11.88 -0.82 30.66
CA TRP A 145 -11.89 -2.05 31.42
C TRP A 145 -10.50 -2.71 31.42
N LEU A 146 -9.88 -2.86 30.23
CA LEU A 146 -8.54 -3.44 30.10
C LEU A 146 -7.47 -2.60 30.79
N LYS A 147 -7.57 -1.28 30.71
CA LYS A 147 -6.69 -0.35 31.42
C LYS A 147 -6.79 -0.56 32.91
N THR A 148 -8.01 -0.65 33.47
CA THR A 148 -8.25 -0.90 34.90
C THR A 148 -7.68 -2.25 35.34
N LEU A 149 -7.79 -3.30 34.52
CA LEU A 149 -7.15 -4.59 34.80
C LEU A 149 -5.62 -4.46 34.87
N ALA A 150 -5.01 -3.79 33.88
CA ALA A 150 -3.56 -3.58 33.81
C ALA A 150 -3.04 -2.68 34.96
N GLU A 151 -3.86 -1.78 35.50
CA GLU A 151 -3.51 -0.95 36.67
C GLU A 151 -3.48 -1.76 37.97
N ASN A 152 -4.28 -2.83 38.06
CA ASN A 152 -4.45 -3.62 39.28
C ASN A 152 -3.65 -4.92 39.31
N VAL A 153 -3.29 -5.49 38.13
CA VAL A 153 -2.56 -6.76 38.04
C VAL A 153 -1.34 -6.55 37.16
N SER A 154 -0.16 -6.95 37.66
CA SER A 154 1.12 -6.85 36.90
C SER A 154 1.18 -7.90 35.80
N ILE A 155 0.80 -7.55 34.57
CA ILE A 155 0.70 -8.42 33.40
C ILE A 155 1.53 -7.88 32.24
N THR A 156 1.79 -8.74 31.24
CA THR A 156 2.33 -8.32 29.93
C THR A 156 1.21 -8.34 28.91
N ILE A 157 1.03 -7.24 28.16
CA ILE A 157 0.02 -7.10 27.09
C ILE A 157 0.74 -6.95 25.77
N LEU A 158 0.36 -7.78 24.78
CA LEU A 158 0.88 -7.77 23.41
C LEU A 158 -0.26 -7.42 22.45
N HIS A 159 -0.06 -6.47 21.55
CA HIS A 159 -1.07 -6.10 20.57
C HIS A 159 -0.49 -5.78 19.18
N GLY A 160 -1.30 -5.95 18.13
CA GLY A 160 -1.07 -5.51 16.76
C GLY A 160 -1.76 -4.19 16.44
N HIS A 161 -2.42 -4.11 15.29
CA HIS A 161 -3.30 -3.04 14.79
C HIS A 161 -2.62 -1.70 14.50
N GLY A 162 -1.64 -1.30 15.31
CA GLY A 162 -0.94 -0.02 15.14
C GLY A 162 0.13 -0.04 14.05
N HIS A 163 0.49 -1.19 13.50
CA HIS A 163 1.55 -1.43 12.51
C HIS A 163 2.92 -0.85 12.88
N ARG A 164 3.11 -0.40 14.11
CA ARG A 164 4.32 0.25 14.63
C ARG A 164 4.63 -0.23 16.02
N LYS A 165 5.87 -0.04 16.42
CA LYS A 165 6.33 -0.38 17.76
C LYS A 165 5.74 0.56 18.82
N PHE A 166 5.22 -0.03 19.90
CA PHE A 166 4.89 0.63 21.15
C PHE A 166 5.56 -0.11 22.29
N ASP A 167 6.03 0.62 23.29
CA ASP A 167 6.68 0.08 24.48
C ASP A 167 6.44 1.04 25.64
N TYR A 168 5.52 0.70 26.54
CA TYR A 168 5.16 1.53 27.68
C TYR A 168 4.60 0.73 28.85
N PHE A 169 4.50 1.37 29.99
CA PHE A 169 3.98 0.77 31.23
C PHE A 169 2.66 1.42 31.65
N ILE A 170 1.79 0.58 32.20
CA ILE A 170 0.61 0.99 32.98
C ILE A 170 0.82 0.43 34.38
N ASN A 171 1.18 1.28 35.35
CA ASN A 171 1.65 0.86 36.67
C ASN A 171 2.79 -0.16 36.54
N HIS A 172 2.54 -1.42 36.91
CA HIS A 172 3.49 -2.53 36.84
C HIS A 172 3.26 -3.47 35.63
N SER A 173 2.28 -3.17 34.80
CA SER A 173 2.00 -3.92 33.58
C SER A 173 2.78 -3.36 32.41
N HIS A 174 3.41 -4.25 31.61
CA HIS A 174 4.15 -3.88 30.43
C HIS A 174 3.30 -4.06 29.18
N VAL A 175 3.19 -3.05 28.33
CA VAL A 175 2.40 -3.07 27.09
C VAL A 175 3.35 -2.96 25.90
N TYR A 176 3.28 -3.93 25.01
CA TYR A 176 4.03 -3.96 23.76
C TYR A 176 3.10 -3.95 22.56
N GLY A 177 3.24 -2.94 21.70
CA GLY A 177 2.67 -2.93 20.37
C GLY A 177 3.69 -3.43 19.34
N MET A 178 3.22 -4.30 18.46
CA MET A 178 4.07 -4.95 17.47
C MET A 178 4.03 -4.20 16.13
N ARG A 179 5.19 -4.15 15.48
CA ARG A 179 5.27 -3.77 14.08
C ARG A 179 4.77 -4.93 13.23
N GLY A 180 3.92 -4.63 12.24
CA GLY A 180 3.31 -5.64 11.39
C GLY A 180 4.29 -6.34 10.44
N LEU A 181 3.88 -7.49 9.93
CA LEU A 181 4.61 -8.23 8.90
C LEU A 181 4.20 -7.81 7.47
N ASP A 182 3.18 -6.96 7.30
CA ASP A 182 2.75 -6.44 5.99
C ASP A 182 3.80 -5.49 5.39
N PRO A 183 4.40 -5.82 4.24
CA PRO A 183 5.40 -4.98 3.60
C PRO A 183 4.83 -3.69 2.96
N ASP A 184 3.49 -3.54 2.88
CA ASP A 184 2.83 -2.32 2.43
C ASP A 184 2.55 -1.32 3.57
N LYS A 185 2.45 -1.81 4.83
CA LYS A 185 1.87 -1.04 5.93
C LYS A 185 2.71 -0.98 7.20
N SER A 186 3.77 -1.78 7.32
CA SER A 186 4.67 -1.70 8.48
C SER A 186 5.27 -0.30 8.62
N ILE A 187 5.18 0.32 9.80
CA ILE A 187 5.57 1.72 10.01
C ILE A 187 6.91 1.82 10.70
N GLY A 188 7.79 2.66 10.14
CA GLY A 188 9.07 3.07 10.73
C GLY A 188 10.27 2.24 10.32
N ASP A 189 10.08 1.05 9.73
CA ASP A 189 11.15 0.18 9.26
C ASP A 189 10.61 -0.95 8.37
N PHE A 190 11.44 -1.91 7.98
CA PHE A 190 11.04 -3.15 7.35
C PHE A 190 10.03 -3.92 8.21
N PRO A 191 9.19 -4.77 7.59
CA PRO A 191 8.37 -5.74 8.32
C PRO A 191 9.20 -6.59 9.26
N CYS A 192 8.63 -7.03 10.37
CA CYS A 192 9.38 -7.82 11.34
C CYS A 192 8.59 -8.97 11.95
N ILE A 193 9.35 -9.93 12.47
CA ILE A 193 8.91 -10.93 13.44
C ILE A 193 9.32 -10.40 14.80
N ASN A 194 8.51 -10.63 15.82
CA ASN A 194 8.91 -10.38 17.19
C ASN A 194 9.13 -11.69 17.91
N TYR A 195 10.12 -11.77 18.79
CA TYR A 195 10.38 -12.93 19.65
C TYR A 195 10.16 -12.55 21.10
N LEU A 196 9.29 -13.29 21.77
CA LEU A 196 9.13 -13.19 23.20
C LEU A 196 9.84 -14.37 23.85
N ASP A 197 10.95 -14.11 24.51
CA ASP A 197 11.68 -15.08 25.31
C ASP A 197 11.11 -15.06 26.74
N VAL A 198 10.45 -16.14 27.15
CA VAL A 198 9.76 -16.29 28.43
C VAL A 198 10.54 -17.25 29.31
N THR A 199 10.91 -16.80 30.52
CA THR A 199 11.49 -17.61 31.60
C THR A 199 10.63 -17.42 32.87
N ASP A 200 10.94 -18.19 33.92
CA ASP A 200 10.26 -18.01 35.21
C ASP A 200 10.56 -16.64 35.83
N GLU A 201 11.71 -16.02 35.50
CA GLU A 201 12.17 -14.76 36.07
C GLU A 201 11.75 -13.54 35.24
N GLU A 202 11.86 -13.63 33.91
CA GLU A 202 11.68 -12.47 33.02
C GLU A 202 10.96 -12.81 31.70
N VAL A 203 10.41 -11.75 31.09
CA VAL A 203 9.87 -11.74 29.73
C VAL A 203 10.65 -10.70 28.92
N THR A 204 11.26 -11.12 27.82
CA THR A 204 12.08 -10.22 26.98
C THR A 204 11.57 -10.25 25.55
N LEU A 205 11.29 -9.07 25.00
CA LEU A 205 10.87 -8.89 23.60
C LEU A 205 12.07 -8.48 22.72
N LYS A 206 12.17 -9.10 21.53
CA LYS A 206 13.17 -8.77 20.50
C LYS A 206 12.52 -8.69 19.14
N GLU A 207 12.88 -7.69 18.34
CA GLU A 207 12.49 -7.56 16.95
C GLU A 207 13.51 -8.26 16.04
N CYS A 208 13.03 -8.88 14.96
CA CYS A 208 13.82 -9.43 13.87
C CYS A 208 13.28 -8.91 12.55
N LEU A 209 13.95 -7.95 11.94
CA LEU A 209 13.54 -7.33 10.69
C LEU A 209 13.65 -8.31 9.52
N ILE A 210 12.66 -8.33 8.66
CA ILE A 210 12.67 -9.03 7.37
C ILE A 210 13.08 -8.03 6.30
N SER A 211 14.37 -7.67 6.31
CA SER A 211 14.92 -6.68 5.39
C SER A 211 15.05 -7.19 3.96
N LEU A 212 15.16 -6.24 3.02
CA LEU A 212 15.53 -6.51 1.64
C LEU A 212 17.04 -6.35 1.44
N PRO A 213 17.62 -7.06 0.45
CA PRO A 213 18.98 -6.77 0.01
C PRO A 213 19.10 -5.33 -0.47
N LYS A 214 20.15 -4.61 -0.10
CA LYS A 214 20.45 -3.24 -0.56
C LYS A 214 20.37 -3.12 -2.09
N ALA A 215 20.87 -4.11 -2.82
CA ALA A 215 20.82 -4.16 -4.28
C ALA A 215 19.41 -4.01 -4.86
N TYR A 216 18.34 -4.43 -4.13
CA TYR A 216 16.96 -4.27 -4.60
C TYR A 216 16.56 -2.80 -4.69
N LEU A 217 16.96 -2.02 -3.72
CA LEU A 217 16.69 -0.60 -3.67
C LEU A 217 17.54 0.15 -4.71
N GLU A 218 18.81 -0.23 -4.84
CA GLU A 218 19.72 0.34 -5.82
C GLU A 218 19.24 0.12 -7.25
N GLU A 219 18.77 -1.09 -7.58
CA GLU A 219 18.25 -1.38 -8.94
C GLU A 219 16.99 -0.57 -9.24
N THR A 220 16.05 -0.50 -8.30
CA THR A 220 14.80 0.26 -8.50
C THR A 220 15.07 1.77 -8.63
N SER A 221 15.98 2.32 -7.82
CA SER A 221 16.26 3.76 -7.81
C SER A 221 16.87 4.30 -9.11
N LYS A 222 17.45 3.44 -9.96
CA LYS A 222 17.92 3.82 -11.30
C LYS A 222 16.79 4.29 -12.22
N PHE A 223 15.55 3.99 -11.89
CA PHE A 223 14.35 4.36 -12.63
C PHE A 223 13.58 5.52 -12.01
N PHE A 224 14.08 6.09 -10.91
CA PHE A 224 13.45 7.25 -10.29
C PHE A 224 13.47 8.46 -11.22
N GLY A 225 12.32 9.11 -11.33
CA GLY A 225 12.07 10.26 -12.17
C GLY A 225 11.30 11.35 -11.43
N LEU A 226 11.29 12.53 -12.01
CA LEU A 226 10.64 13.73 -11.49
C LEU A 226 9.31 13.97 -12.20
N SER A 227 8.20 14.07 -11.45
CA SER A 227 6.94 14.62 -11.94
C SER A 227 6.94 16.14 -11.66
N CYS A 228 6.86 16.93 -12.73
CA CYS A 228 6.97 18.37 -12.69
C CYS A 228 5.69 19.05 -12.20
N VAL A 229 5.85 20.23 -11.57
CA VAL A 229 4.77 21.20 -11.29
C VAL A 229 5.06 22.51 -12.02
N ASP A 230 6.26 23.04 -11.86
CA ASP A 230 6.79 24.12 -12.67
C ASP A 230 7.73 23.49 -13.73
N ASN A 231 7.21 23.32 -14.96
CA ASN A 231 7.92 22.60 -15.98
C ASN A 231 9.30 23.20 -16.30
N PHE A 232 9.46 24.52 -16.30
CA PHE A 232 10.76 25.18 -16.55
C PHE A 232 11.76 24.92 -15.43
N LYS A 233 11.36 25.21 -14.20
CA LYS A 233 12.18 25.01 -13.00
C LYS A 233 12.59 23.55 -12.88
N ASP A 234 11.63 22.64 -13.02
CA ASP A 234 11.80 21.23 -12.71
C ASP A 234 12.61 20.52 -13.79
N VAL A 235 12.46 20.85 -15.10
CA VAL A 235 13.31 20.31 -16.18
C VAL A 235 14.73 20.85 -16.06
N SER A 236 14.91 22.13 -15.69
CA SER A 236 16.24 22.70 -15.42
C SER A 236 16.91 21.97 -14.26
N TYR A 237 16.19 21.73 -13.17
CA TYR A 237 16.66 20.93 -12.04
C TYR A 237 17.06 19.51 -12.46
N ALA A 238 16.22 18.85 -13.28
CA ALA A 238 16.52 17.51 -13.80
C ALA A 238 17.80 17.50 -14.64
N THR A 239 18.02 18.57 -15.42
CA THR A 239 19.24 18.75 -16.21
C THR A 239 20.47 18.87 -15.32
N GLU A 240 20.42 19.70 -14.28
CA GLU A 240 21.53 19.93 -13.35
C GLU A 240 21.93 18.66 -12.61
N HIS A 241 20.94 17.86 -12.19
CA HIS A 241 21.12 16.67 -11.33
C HIS A 241 21.20 15.35 -12.11
N GLY A 242 21.17 15.40 -13.45
CA GLY A 242 21.29 14.20 -14.29
C GLY A 242 20.10 13.23 -14.19
N ILE A 243 18.89 13.76 -13.89
CA ILE A 243 17.69 12.93 -13.78
C ILE A 243 17.22 12.53 -15.17
N LYS A 244 17.19 11.23 -15.45
CA LYS A 244 16.87 10.67 -16.76
C LYS A 244 15.37 10.70 -17.09
N TYR A 245 14.50 10.49 -16.11
CA TYR A 245 13.06 10.36 -16.31
C TYR A 245 12.35 11.61 -15.82
N VAL A 246 11.59 12.26 -16.69
CA VAL A 246 10.83 13.46 -16.39
C VAL A 246 9.41 13.32 -16.91
N GLU A 247 8.42 13.68 -16.10
CA GLU A 247 7.04 13.80 -16.49
C GLU A 247 6.57 15.25 -16.38
N LEU A 248 6.18 15.86 -17.52
CA LEU A 248 5.55 17.18 -17.54
C LEU A 248 4.08 17.07 -17.21
N ARG A 249 3.56 18.02 -16.44
CA ARG A 249 2.14 18.09 -16.10
C ARG A 249 1.44 19.11 -16.98
N CYS A 250 0.43 18.65 -17.70
CA CYS A 250 -0.46 19.46 -18.53
C CYS A 250 -1.88 19.59 -17.93
N ASN A 251 -2.09 19.13 -16.70
CA ASN A 251 -3.41 19.04 -16.06
C ASN A 251 -3.75 20.22 -15.14
N GLY A 252 -2.91 21.23 -15.04
CA GLY A 252 -3.19 22.46 -14.29
C GLY A 252 -4.38 23.24 -14.89
N ALA A 253 -5.15 23.94 -14.04
CA ALA A 253 -6.31 24.73 -14.50
C ALA A 253 -5.92 25.79 -15.55
N ASP A 254 -4.77 26.43 -15.35
CA ASP A 254 -4.25 27.52 -16.20
C ASP A 254 -3.16 27.03 -17.18
N TRP A 255 -2.98 25.71 -17.30
CA TRP A 255 -1.97 25.17 -18.20
C TRP A 255 -2.29 25.52 -19.67
N GLN A 256 -1.27 25.90 -20.40
CA GLN A 256 -1.26 26.12 -21.85
C GLN A 256 0.06 25.58 -22.42
N ALA A 257 0.04 25.15 -23.67
CA ALA A 257 1.23 24.69 -24.35
C ALA A 257 2.25 25.84 -24.49
N ASP A 258 3.44 25.64 -23.92
CA ASP A 258 4.52 26.61 -23.98
C ASP A 258 5.74 26.04 -24.72
N MET A 259 5.85 26.36 -26.00
CA MET A 259 6.95 25.91 -26.85
C MET A 259 8.31 26.55 -26.50
N THR A 260 8.34 27.59 -25.63
CA THR A 260 9.60 28.14 -25.15
C THR A 260 10.34 27.18 -24.21
N LEU A 261 9.66 26.14 -23.71
CA LEU A 261 10.25 25.06 -22.94
C LEU A 261 11.08 24.07 -23.82
N LEU A 262 10.84 24.01 -25.14
CA LEU A 262 11.47 23.02 -26.01
C LEU A 262 13.02 23.05 -25.96
N PRO A 263 13.72 24.20 -26.03
CA PRO A 263 15.17 24.22 -25.91
C PRO A 263 15.69 23.70 -24.57
N VAL A 264 14.92 23.86 -23.48
CA VAL A 264 15.28 23.33 -22.15
C VAL A 264 15.16 21.83 -22.12
N ILE A 265 14.10 21.27 -22.73
CA ILE A 265 13.91 19.82 -22.89
C ILE A 265 15.02 19.22 -23.76
N GLU A 266 15.40 19.87 -24.85
CA GLU A 266 16.48 19.40 -25.74
C GLU A 266 17.83 19.36 -25.00
N ALA A 267 18.18 20.42 -24.28
CA ALA A 267 19.39 20.46 -23.46
C ALA A 267 19.41 19.38 -22.37
N TRP A 268 18.26 19.13 -21.74
CA TRP A 268 18.11 18.04 -20.77
C TRP A 268 18.32 16.68 -21.41
N ARG A 269 17.71 16.42 -22.58
CA ARG A 269 17.86 15.15 -23.30
C ARG A 269 19.29 14.89 -23.72
N GLU A 270 19.97 15.90 -24.26
CA GLU A 270 21.40 15.78 -24.67
C GLU A 270 22.29 15.36 -23.49
N LYS A 271 22.00 15.90 -22.29
CA LYS A 271 22.79 15.64 -21.10
C LYS A 271 22.49 14.30 -20.43
N THR A 272 21.23 13.82 -20.47
CA THR A 272 20.75 12.72 -19.61
C THR A 272 20.30 11.48 -20.39
N ASP A 273 20.29 11.51 -21.73
CA ASP A 273 19.56 10.53 -22.56
C ASP A 273 18.10 10.40 -22.07
N GLY A 274 17.43 11.57 -21.95
CA GLY A 274 16.21 11.77 -21.18
C GLY A 274 14.97 11.09 -21.77
N TYR A 275 14.18 10.47 -20.90
CA TYR A 275 12.88 9.92 -21.20
C TYR A 275 11.78 10.85 -20.70
N LEU A 276 10.99 11.43 -21.62
CA LEU A 276 9.93 12.38 -21.33
C LEU A 276 8.57 11.70 -21.33
N SER A 277 7.84 11.83 -20.23
CA SER A 277 6.41 11.53 -20.11
C SER A 277 5.58 12.82 -20.07
N ILE A 278 4.32 12.73 -20.44
CA ILE A 278 3.33 13.82 -20.29
C ILE A 278 2.11 13.30 -19.53
N HIS A 279 1.79 13.98 -18.43
CA HIS A 279 0.54 13.79 -17.73
C HIS A 279 -0.54 14.66 -18.38
N MET A 280 -1.51 14.01 -19.06
CA MET A 280 -2.56 14.65 -19.83
C MET A 280 -3.56 15.39 -18.95
N PRO A 281 -4.25 16.46 -19.45
CA PRO A 281 -5.36 17.06 -18.77
C PRO A 281 -6.53 16.07 -18.55
N ASN A 282 -7.36 16.32 -17.54
CA ASN A 282 -8.54 15.51 -17.27
C ASN A 282 -9.67 15.82 -18.25
N LEU A 283 -10.38 14.78 -18.67
CA LEU A 283 -11.67 14.89 -19.33
C LEU A 283 -12.79 14.70 -18.30
N TYR A 284 -13.88 15.45 -18.48
CA TYR A 284 -15.03 15.41 -17.60
C TYR A 284 -16.30 15.21 -18.43
N TYR A 285 -17.32 14.54 -17.85
CA TYR A 285 -18.65 14.45 -18.44
C TYR A 285 -19.60 15.31 -17.62
N ARG A 286 -20.14 16.35 -18.25
CA ARG A 286 -21.04 17.30 -17.60
C ARG A 286 -22.16 17.71 -18.56
N ASN A 287 -23.39 17.76 -18.07
CA ASN A 287 -24.57 18.20 -18.83
C ASN A 287 -24.77 17.45 -20.16
N GLY A 288 -24.39 16.17 -20.24
CA GLY A 288 -24.59 15.35 -21.42
C GLY A 288 -23.44 15.38 -22.44
N GLU A 289 -22.32 16.05 -22.13
CA GLU A 289 -21.18 16.19 -23.05
C GLU A 289 -19.83 16.02 -22.35
N ILE A 290 -18.80 15.64 -23.13
CA ILE A 290 -17.43 15.58 -22.66
C ILE A 290 -16.81 16.97 -22.74
N THR A 291 -16.38 17.51 -21.59
CA THR A 291 -15.73 18.81 -21.46
C THR A 291 -14.23 18.67 -21.23
N GLY A 292 -13.45 19.72 -21.52
CA GLY A 292 -11.98 19.73 -21.44
C GLY A 292 -11.29 19.22 -22.72
N ARG A 293 -12.05 18.88 -23.76
CA ARG A 293 -11.55 18.30 -25.02
C ARG A 293 -10.55 19.20 -25.75
N GLU A 294 -10.76 20.53 -25.78
CA GLU A 294 -9.86 21.47 -26.45
C GLU A 294 -8.47 21.43 -25.81
N LYS A 295 -8.42 21.59 -24.49
CA LYS A 295 -7.16 21.51 -23.72
C LYS A 295 -6.47 20.19 -23.86
N TRP A 296 -7.27 19.13 -23.93
CA TRP A 296 -6.76 17.76 -24.08
C TRP A 296 -6.12 17.56 -25.48
N LEU A 297 -6.71 18.09 -26.55
CA LEU A 297 -6.14 18.04 -27.90
C LEU A 297 -4.88 18.93 -27.99
N GLU A 298 -4.88 20.13 -27.36
CA GLU A 298 -3.69 20.98 -27.26
C GLU A 298 -2.54 20.24 -26.58
N ALA A 299 -2.79 19.54 -25.47
CA ALA A 299 -1.78 18.76 -24.77
C ALA A 299 -1.26 17.58 -25.63
N LEU A 300 -2.13 16.99 -26.45
CA LEU A 300 -1.75 15.92 -27.38
C LEU A 300 -0.82 16.43 -28.49
N GLU A 301 -1.12 17.59 -29.09
CA GLU A 301 -0.25 18.23 -30.08
C GLU A 301 1.10 18.63 -29.45
N TYR A 302 1.04 19.21 -28.25
CA TYR A 302 2.25 19.55 -27.49
C TYR A 302 3.11 18.32 -27.18
N ALA A 303 2.50 17.21 -26.79
CA ALA A 303 3.23 15.95 -26.55
C ALA A 303 3.99 15.46 -27.78
N GLY A 304 3.37 15.57 -28.96
CA GLY A 304 4.01 15.27 -30.23
C GLY A 304 5.17 16.22 -30.52
N ALA A 305 4.97 17.53 -30.34
CA ALA A 305 5.97 18.56 -30.61
C ALA A 305 7.22 18.44 -29.72
N VAL A 306 7.04 18.14 -28.42
CA VAL A 306 8.15 17.93 -27.49
C VAL A 306 8.70 16.51 -27.51
N GLY A 307 8.16 15.62 -28.35
CA GLY A 307 8.64 14.24 -28.53
C GLY A 307 8.49 13.36 -27.29
N ALA A 308 7.32 13.39 -26.66
CA ALA A 308 7.01 12.55 -25.50
C ALA A 308 7.13 11.05 -25.83
N LYS A 309 7.68 10.28 -24.90
CA LYS A 309 7.83 8.81 -24.99
C LYS A 309 6.70 8.05 -24.32
N SER A 310 5.97 8.70 -23.42
CA SER A 310 4.74 8.17 -22.82
C SER A 310 3.76 9.27 -22.48
N LEU A 311 2.48 8.87 -22.40
CA LEU A 311 1.38 9.71 -21.96
C LEU A 311 0.65 9.04 -20.80
N THR A 312 0.36 9.78 -19.75
CA THR A 312 -0.48 9.35 -18.63
C THR A 312 -1.87 9.92 -18.79
N ILE A 313 -2.90 9.07 -18.77
CA ILE A 313 -4.30 9.42 -18.97
C ILE A 313 -5.14 8.92 -17.81
N HIS A 314 -5.94 9.79 -17.21
CA HIS A 314 -6.94 9.41 -16.22
C HIS A 314 -8.19 8.82 -16.85
N PRO A 315 -8.74 7.72 -16.32
CA PRO A 315 -10.13 7.33 -16.61
C PRO A 315 -11.12 8.42 -16.20
N PRO A 316 -12.32 8.45 -16.82
CA PRO A 316 -13.27 9.53 -16.56
C PRO A 316 -13.91 9.42 -15.18
N ARG A 317 -14.39 10.59 -14.69
CA ARG A 317 -15.29 10.71 -13.53
C ARG A 317 -16.66 11.13 -14.05
N VAL A 318 -17.66 10.25 -13.87
CA VAL A 318 -19.02 10.45 -14.39
C VAL A 318 -20.07 9.86 -13.44
N ARG A 319 -21.35 10.18 -13.68
CA ARG A 319 -22.43 9.48 -12.97
C ARG A 319 -22.50 8.03 -13.42
N VAL A 320 -22.70 7.13 -12.48
CA VAL A 320 -22.76 5.68 -12.74
C VAL A 320 -23.84 5.33 -13.77
N VAL A 321 -25.00 6.01 -13.70
CA VAL A 321 -26.11 5.80 -14.65
C VAL A 321 -25.77 6.17 -16.10
N ASP A 322 -24.82 7.08 -16.30
CA ASP A 322 -24.38 7.52 -17.64
C ASP A 322 -23.28 6.60 -18.22
N MET A 323 -22.72 5.68 -17.41
CA MET A 323 -21.54 4.89 -17.77
C MET A 323 -21.75 3.37 -17.74
N PRO A 324 -22.87 2.84 -18.29
CA PRO A 324 -22.96 1.40 -18.45
C PRO A 324 -21.88 0.90 -19.42
N ALA A 325 -21.30 -0.26 -19.14
CA ALA A 325 -20.28 -0.86 -19.99
C ALA A 325 -20.76 -0.98 -21.44
N GLY A 326 -19.99 -0.45 -22.40
CA GLY A 326 -20.36 -0.38 -23.81
C GLY A 326 -21.48 0.61 -24.15
N GLY A 327 -21.90 1.46 -23.21
CA GLY A 327 -22.86 2.54 -23.42
C GLY A 327 -22.33 3.68 -24.30
N ALA A 328 -23.16 4.65 -24.63
CA ALA A 328 -22.77 5.76 -25.51
C ALA A 328 -21.63 6.58 -24.93
N VAL A 329 -21.74 7.01 -23.67
CA VAL A 329 -20.70 7.80 -22.98
C VAL A 329 -19.39 7.03 -22.89
N TRP A 330 -19.45 5.74 -22.55
CA TRP A 330 -18.25 4.89 -22.50
C TRP A 330 -17.55 4.84 -23.87
N ARG A 331 -18.30 4.70 -24.96
CA ARG A 331 -17.77 4.71 -26.32
C ARG A 331 -17.17 6.04 -26.73
N GLU A 332 -17.77 7.16 -26.36
CA GLU A 332 -17.22 8.49 -26.64
C GLU A 332 -15.84 8.69 -25.97
N PHE A 333 -15.66 8.26 -24.71
CA PHE A 333 -14.36 8.27 -24.06
C PHE A 333 -13.37 7.32 -24.73
N LEU A 334 -13.82 6.10 -25.08
CA LEU A 334 -12.98 5.12 -25.78
C LEU A 334 -12.47 5.69 -27.12
N GLU A 335 -13.33 6.33 -27.91
CA GLU A 335 -12.95 6.97 -29.19
C GLU A 335 -11.87 8.03 -28.98
N LEU A 336 -11.99 8.85 -27.92
CA LEU A 336 -10.96 9.85 -27.58
C LEU A 336 -9.63 9.19 -27.20
N TYR A 337 -9.64 8.14 -26.40
CA TYR A 337 -8.41 7.45 -26.01
C TYR A 337 -7.76 6.71 -27.19
N VAL A 338 -8.55 6.14 -28.07
CA VAL A 338 -8.08 5.56 -29.34
C VAL A 338 -7.50 6.64 -30.26
N LEU A 339 -8.11 7.85 -30.28
CA LEU A 339 -7.60 8.99 -31.05
C LEU A 339 -6.20 9.38 -30.58
N VAL A 340 -5.95 9.44 -29.25
CA VAL A 340 -4.59 9.66 -28.71
C VAL A 340 -3.60 8.67 -29.30
N ALA A 341 -3.94 7.39 -29.17
CA ALA A 341 -3.06 6.34 -29.65
C ALA A 341 -2.74 6.45 -31.15
N LYS A 342 -3.71 6.90 -31.94
CA LYS A 342 -3.52 7.10 -33.39
C LYS A 342 -2.78 8.39 -33.74
N SER A 343 -2.78 9.40 -32.85
CA SER A 343 -2.23 10.74 -33.12
C SER A 343 -0.76 10.89 -32.71
N VAL A 344 -0.21 10.02 -31.86
CA VAL A 344 1.19 10.06 -31.45
C VAL A 344 2.01 8.99 -32.15
N PRO A 345 3.37 9.15 -32.21
CA PRO A 345 4.26 8.15 -32.80
C PRO A 345 4.03 6.74 -32.29
N ALA A 346 4.24 5.72 -33.12
CA ALA A 346 3.95 4.32 -32.78
C ALA A 346 4.75 3.81 -31.55
N ASP A 347 5.92 4.37 -31.27
CA ASP A 347 6.78 4.07 -30.14
C ASP A 347 6.40 4.82 -28.84
N THR A 348 5.48 5.79 -28.91
CA THR A 348 4.95 6.47 -27.71
C THR A 348 4.00 5.54 -26.98
N LYS A 349 4.30 5.22 -25.72
CA LYS A 349 3.45 4.41 -24.83
C LYS A 349 2.30 5.24 -24.27
N ILE A 350 1.18 4.60 -24.00
CA ILE A 350 0.00 5.25 -23.40
C ILE A 350 -0.38 4.49 -22.14
N GLY A 351 -0.50 5.19 -21.04
CA GLY A 351 -0.84 4.60 -19.76
C GLY A 351 -2.18 5.11 -19.22
N ILE A 352 -3.04 4.19 -18.86
CA ILE A 352 -4.25 4.48 -18.09
C ILE A 352 -3.90 4.39 -16.62
N GLU A 353 -4.10 5.48 -15.89
CA GLU A 353 -3.74 5.57 -14.47
C GLU A 353 -4.90 5.14 -13.57
N ASN A 354 -4.59 4.42 -12.48
CA ASN A 354 -5.59 4.18 -11.44
C ASN A 354 -5.86 5.45 -10.62
N LEU A 355 -7.13 5.66 -10.29
CA LEU A 355 -7.59 6.81 -9.54
C LEU A 355 -7.77 6.51 -8.06
N HIS A 356 -7.78 7.54 -7.23
CA HIS A 356 -8.23 7.48 -5.84
C HIS A 356 -9.67 8.03 -5.69
N LYS A 357 -10.39 7.52 -4.69
CA LYS A 357 -11.72 8.03 -4.34
C LYS A 357 -11.59 9.43 -3.68
N TYR A 358 -12.37 10.40 -4.16
CA TYR A 358 -12.54 11.65 -3.42
C TYR A 358 -13.56 11.49 -2.29
N PRO A 359 -13.43 12.24 -1.18
CA PRO A 359 -14.37 12.19 -0.06
C PRO A 359 -15.81 12.50 -0.44
N THR A 360 -15.96 13.46 -1.36
CA THR A 360 -17.26 13.94 -1.86
C THR A 360 -17.89 13.02 -2.89
N GLU A 361 -17.24 11.91 -3.27
CA GLU A 361 -17.80 10.99 -4.27
C GLU A 361 -18.74 9.98 -3.62
N GLU A 362 -19.92 9.88 -4.20
CA GLU A 362 -20.89 8.86 -3.89
C GLU A 362 -20.79 7.74 -4.94
N LEU A 363 -20.29 6.59 -4.51
CA LEU A 363 -19.86 5.49 -5.39
C LEU A 363 -20.97 4.96 -6.28
N ASP A 364 -22.23 5.06 -5.85
CA ASP A 364 -23.40 4.60 -6.59
C ASP A 364 -23.99 5.69 -7.51
N GLU A 365 -23.61 6.97 -7.32
CA GLU A 365 -24.13 8.09 -8.08
C GLU A 365 -23.07 8.69 -9.02
N TYR A 366 -21.95 9.17 -8.47
CA TYR A 366 -20.88 9.83 -9.24
C TYR A 366 -19.51 9.37 -8.72
N ARG A 367 -18.65 8.87 -9.62
CA ARG A 367 -17.33 8.37 -9.28
C ARG A 367 -16.35 8.33 -10.45
N GLY A 368 -15.07 8.09 -10.15
CA GLY A 368 -14.07 7.68 -11.14
C GLY A 368 -14.25 6.23 -11.58
N PHE A 369 -13.87 5.94 -12.82
CA PHE A 369 -13.90 4.59 -13.40
C PHE A 369 -12.50 4.00 -13.55
N GLY A 370 -11.70 4.07 -12.47
CA GLY A 370 -10.35 3.55 -12.37
C GLY A 370 -9.96 3.23 -10.93
N TYR A 371 -10.92 2.89 -10.06
CA TYR A 371 -10.67 2.57 -8.63
C TYR A 371 -10.30 1.12 -8.38
N ARG A 372 -10.49 0.27 -9.37
CA ARG A 372 -10.25 -1.18 -9.28
C ARG A 372 -9.41 -1.65 -10.46
N PRO A 373 -8.57 -2.68 -10.28
CA PRO A 373 -7.77 -3.25 -11.36
C PRO A 373 -8.60 -3.64 -12.59
N GLU A 374 -9.80 -4.19 -12.38
CA GLU A 374 -10.69 -4.62 -13.45
C GLU A 374 -11.19 -3.45 -14.31
N GLU A 375 -11.43 -2.29 -13.71
CA GLU A 375 -11.85 -1.08 -14.43
C GLU A 375 -10.72 -0.54 -15.30
N VAL A 376 -9.51 -0.46 -14.77
CA VAL A 376 -8.34 -0.02 -15.52
C VAL A 376 -8.01 -1.01 -16.63
N SER A 377 -8.07 -2.32 -16.35
CA SER A 377 -7.87 -3.36 -17.36
C SER A 377 -8.90 -3.26 -18.49
N ALA A 378 -10.19 -3.01 -18.17
CA ALA A 378 -11.23 -2.86 -19.17
C ALA A 378 -10.97 -1.70 -20.15
N TRP A 379 -10.44 -0.57 -19.67
CA TRP A 379 -10.01 0.52 -20.56
C TRP A 379 -8.83 0.11 -21.44
N ILE A 380 -7.79 -0.47 -20.86
CA ILE A 380 -6.59 -0.92 -21.58
C ILE A 380 -6.97 -1.93 -22.67
N ASP A 381 -7.74 -2.95 -22.31
CA ASP A 381 -8.12 -4.05 -23.19
C ASP A 381 -9.03 -3.55 -24.33
N ALA A 382 -9.97 -2.63 -24.04
CA ALA A 382 -10.85 -2.03 -25.05
C ALA A 382 -10.05 -1.18 -26.06
N ILE A 383 -9.13 -0.33 -25.59
CA ILE A 383 -8.33 0.52 -26.48
C ILE A 383 -7.40 -0.34 -27.34
N ASN A 384 -6.72 -1.32 -26.76
CA ASN A 384 -5.84 -2.24 -27.48
C ASN A 384 -6.61 -3.06 -28.53
N THR A 385 -7.84 -3.46 -28.21
CA THR A 385 -8.75 -4.16 -29.17
C THR A 385 -9.08 -3.27 -30.36
N GLU A 386 -9.47 -2.00 -30.14
CA GLU A 386 -9.75 -1.05 -31.22
C GLU A 386 -8.53 -0.67 -32.07
N LEU A 387 -7.35 -0.82 -31.52
CA LEU A 387 -6.08 -0.58 -32.23
C LEU A 387 -5.55 -1.83 -32.94
N ASP A 388 -6.07 -3.00 -32.62
CA ASP A 388 -5.53 -4.30 -33.05
C ASP A 388 -4.03 -4.45 -32.70
N MET A 389 -3.62 -3.92 -31.52
CA MET A 389 -2.24 -3.96 -31.04
C MET A 389 -2.12 -3.68 -29.54
N GLU A 390 -1.13 -4.32 -28.89
CA GLU A 390 -0.77 -4.09 -27.49
C GLU A 390 0.11 -2.82 -27.37
N ARG A 391 -0.52 -1.68 -27.15
CA ARG A 391 0.15 -0.37 -27.09
C ARG A 391 -0.13 0.39 -25.81
N VAL A 392 -1.31 0.18 -25.25
CA VAL A 392 -1.77 0.84 -24.03
C VAL A 392 -1.52 -0.05 -22.84
N GLY A 393 -0.92 0.52 -21.80
CA GLY A 393 -0.63 -0.16 -20.54
C GLY A 393 -1.17 0.62 -19.34
N HIS A 394 -0.66 0.30 -18.20
CA HIS A 394 -1.05 0.88 -16.92
C HIS A 394 0.00 1.89 -16.42
N VAL A 395 -0.43 3.04 -15.93
CA VAL A 395 0.35 3.85 -14.99
C VAL A 395 -0.14 3.52 -13.59
N LEU A 396 0.68 2.83 -12.83
CA LEU A 396 0.30 2.42 -11.48
C LEU A 396 0.68 3.51 -10.48
N ASP A 397 -0.32 4.24 -9.99
CA ASP A 397 -0.15 5.14 -8.85
C ASP A 397 -0.37 4.38 -7.53
N VAL A 398 0.73 4.22 -6.78
CA VAL A 398 0.75 3.49 -5.50
C VAL A 398 0.04 4.28 -4.41
N GLY A 399 0.17 5.62 -4.42
CA GLY A 399 -0.51 6.50 -3.48
C GLY A 399 -2.02 6.50 -3.69
N HIS A 400 -2.48 6.55 -4.96
CA HIS A 400 -3.89 6.44 -5.30
C HIS A 400 -4.47 5.07 -4.89
N ALA A 401 -3.76 3.97 -5.13
CA ALA A 401 -4.19 2.64 -4.69
C ALA A 401 -4.36 2.58 -3.17
N ARG A 402 -3.48 3.25 -2.41
CA ARG A 402 -3.53 3.33 -0.94
C ARG A 402 -4.60 4.27 -0.43
N ASN A 403 -4.81 5.43 -1.09
CA ASN A 403 -5.82 6.43 -0.74
C ASN A 403 -7.13 6.19 -1.50
N ASN A 404 -7.70 5.02 -1.41
CA ASN A 404 -8.85 4.61 -2.19
C ASN A 404 -10.04 4.13 -1.32
N GLY A 405 -10.16 4.66 -0.12
CA GLY A 405 -11.25 4.35 0.81
C GLY A 405 -11.38 2.83 1.05
N THR A 406 -12.59 2.32 0.94
CA THR A 406 -12.86 0.87 1.12
C THR A 406 -12.20 0.00 0.05
N PHE A 407 -11.95 0.53 -1.15
CA PHE A 407 -11.26 -0.21 -2.21
C PHE A 407 -9.80 -0.51 -1.87
N ALA A 408 -9.11 0.37 -1.12
CA ALA A 408 -7.75 0.11 -0.66
C ALA A 408 -7.63 -1.10 0.29
N GLN A 409 -8.75 -1.53 0.86
CA GLN A 409 -8.80 -2.72 1.73
C GLN A 409 -8.98 -4.00 0.91
N VAL A 410 -9.81 -3.95 -0.15
CA VAL A 410 -10.04 -5.06 -1.07
C VAL A 410 -8.89 -5.23 -2.05
N TYR A 411 -8.29 -4.11 -2.47
CA TYR A 411 -7.19 -4.03 -3.42
C TYR A 411 -6.00 -3.28 -2.79
N PRO A 412 -5.29 -3.87 -1.82
CA PRO A 412 -4.05 -3.29 -1.31
C PRO A 412 -3.02 -3.15 -2.44
N SER A 413 -2.01 -2.29 -2.27
CA SER A 413 -1.01 -1.99 -3.31
C SER A 413 -0.39 -3.24 -3.91
N SER A 414 -0.05 -4.22 -3.09
CA SER A 414 0.50 -5.50 -3.52
C SER A 414 -0.45 -6.34 -4.38
N LYS A 415 -1.76 -6.22 -4.20
CA LYS A 415 -2.74 -6.87 -5.09
C LYS A 415 -2.77 -6.20 -6.46
N TRP A 416 -2.64 -4.86 -6.52
CA TRP A 416 -2.42 -4.13 -7.78
C TRP A 416 -1.16 -4.61 -8.48
N TYR A 417 -0.04 -4.79 -7.75
CA TYR A 417 1.20 -5.31 -8.32
C TYR A 417 1.00 -6.65 -9.01
N CYS A 418 0.35 -7.59 -8.34
CA CYS A 418 0.11 -8.92 -8.88
C CYS A 418 -0.82 -8.94 -10.11
N ILE A 419 -1.82 -8.05 -10.16
CA ILE A 419 -2.82 -8.03 -11.23
C ILE A 419 -2.34 -7.20 -12.41
N MET A 420 -1.78 -6.02 -12.16
CA MET A 420 -1.51 -5.00 -13.16
C MET A 420 -0.02 -4.74 -13.40
N GLY A 421 0.86 -5.26 -12.55
CA GLY A 421 2.30 -4.93 -12.57
C GLY A 421 2.99 -5.23 -13.90
N GLN A 422 2.62 -6.31 -14.59
CA GLN A 422 3.16 -6.65 -15.90
C GLN A 422 2.63 -5.78 -17.05
N LYS A 423 1.47 -5.15 -16.87
CA LYS A 423 0.92 -4.16 -17.79
C LYS A 423 1.44 -2.73 -17.54
N ALA A 424 2.22 -2.52 -16.46
CA ALA A 424 2.71 -1.19 -16.11
C ALA A 424 3.75 -0.67 -17.11
N ILE A 425 3.56 0.57 -17.55
CA ILE A 425 4.47 1.33 -18.42
C ILE A 425 5.15 2.48 -17.67
N ALA A 426 4.62 2.87 -16.53
CA ALA A 426 5.18 3.83 -15.58
C ALA A 426 4.54 3.62 -14.19
N TYR A 427 5.16 4.21 -13.19
CA TYR A 427 4.67 4.24 -11.81
C TYR A 427 4.67 5.67 -11.29
N HIS A 428 3.63 6.02 -10.52
CA HIS A 428 3.62 7.19 -9.65
C HIS A 428 3.77 6.76 -8.21
N ILE A 429 4.71 7.36 -7.51
CA ILE A 429 4.93 7.11 -6.08
C ILE A 429 5.00 8.42 -5.29
N HIS A 430 4.36 8.43 -4.14
CA HIS A 430 4.35 9.55 -3.22
C HIS A 430 3.87 9.11 -1.85
N GLN A 431 4.15 9.84 -0.79
CA GLN A 431 3.52 9.55 0.49
C GLN A 431 2.08 10.08 0.55
N VAL A 432 1.29 9.33 1.28
CA VAL A 432 -0.07 9.70 1.68
C VAL A 432 -0.03 9.95 3.18
N ILE A 433 -0.49 11.12 3.62
CA ILE A 433 -0.51 11.48 5.04
C ILE A 433 -1.94 11.70 5.52
N PRO A 434 -2.22 11.44 6.82
CA PRO A 434 -3.51 11.78 7.41
C PRO A 434 -3.76 13.30 7.33
N GLY A 435 -4.91 13.69 6.79
CA GLY A 435 -5.46 15.05 6.88
C GLY A 435 -6.48 15.14 8.02
N THR A 436 -7.22 16.25 8.07
CA THR A 436 -8.28 16.47 9.09
C THR A 436 -9.50 15.57 8.88
N GLU A 437 -9.87 15.33 7.62
CA GLU A 437 -11.04 14.52 7.24
C GLU A 437 -10.64 13.34 6.34
N ASP A 438 -9.50 13.45 5.63
CA ASP A 438 -9.05 12.53 4.62
C ASP A 438 -7.56 12.31 4.60
N LEU A 439 -7.13 11.36 3.75
CA LEU A 439 -5.74 11.19 3.38
C LEU A 439 -5.35 12.21 2.29
N ILE A 440 -4.18 12.82 2.43
CA ILE A 440 -3.63 13.81 1.49
C ILE A 440 -2.57 13.13 0.62
N ASN A 441 -2.75 13.18 -0.69
CA ASN A 441 -1.84 12.64 -1.70
C ASN A 441 -0.66 13.59 -2.03
N HIS A 442 0.30 13.07 -2.79
CA HIS A 442 1.42 13.79 -3.40
C HIS A 442 2.34 14.47 -2.38
N ASN A 443 2.52 13.88 -1.19
CA ASN A 443 3.48 14.35 -0.21
C ASN A 443 4.88 13.79 -0.50
N PRO A 444 5.95 14.51 -0.13
CA PRO A 444 7.30 13.99 -0.23
C PRO A 444 7.49 12.70 0.58
N ILE A 445 8.35 11.82 0.08
CA ILE A 445 8.68 10.55 0.74
C ILE A 445 9.83 10.80 1.72
N GLU A 446 9.54 11.51 2.81
CA GLU A 446 10.53 11.78 3.86
C GLU A 446 10.83 10.53 4.72
N ASN A 447 9.94 9.54 4.65
CA ASN A 447 10.13 8.21 5.22
C ASN A 447 9.59 7.14 4.26
N TRP A 448 10.47 6.26 3.80
CA TRP A 448 10.13 5.18 2.87
C TRP A 448 9.38 4.01 3.53
N PHE A 449 9.27 4.03 4.86
CA PHE A 449 8.51 3.07 5.68
C PHE A 449 7.28 3.69 6.39
N GLY A 450 6.53 4.53 5.73
CA GLY A 450 5.36 5.15 6.33
C GLY A 450 5.34 6.66 6.20
N PRO A 451 4.38 7.37 6.81
CA PRO A 451 3.44 6.90 7.85
C PRO A 451 2.27 6.04 7.34
N THR A 452 2.02 6.03 6.03
CA THR A 452 0.85 5.36 5.46
C THR A 452 1.23 4.29 4.45
N ILE A 453 2.31 4.51 3.68
CA ILE A 453 2.84 3.58 2.69
C ILE A 453 4.24 3.16 3.11
N ASN A 454 4.45 1.85 3.17
CA ASN A 454 5.77 1.24 3.25
C ASN A 454 6.13 0.72 1.85
N TYR A 455 7.22 1.19 1.28
CA TYR A 455 7.64 0.81 -0.08
C TYR A 455 8.41 -0.51 -0.16
N THR A 456 8.52 -1.26 0.93
CA THR A 456 9.20 -2.57 0.94
C THR A 456 8.60 -3.54 -0.07
N SER A 457 7.27 -3.60 -0.17
CA SER A 457 6.59 -4.47 -1.15
C SER A 457 6.87 -4.05 -2.59
N PHE A 458 6.95 -2.75 -2.87
CA PHE A 458 7.27 -2.21 -4.20
C PHE A 458 8.68 -2.64 -4.63
N PHE A 459 9.70 -2.41 -3.78
CA PHE A 459 11.07 -2.82 -4.05
C PHE A 459 11.19 -4.34 -4.20
N TYR A 460 10.47 -5.10 -3.38
CA TYR A 460 10.43 -6.55 -3.52
C TYR A 460 9.81 -6.97 -4.85
N ALA A 461 8.61 -6.48 -5.16
CA ALA A 461 7.86 -6.82 -6.36
C ALA A 461 8.63 -6.46 -7.65
N TRP A 462 9.32 -5.32 -7.64
CA TRP A 462 10.21 -4.89 -8.72
C TRP A 462 11.30 -5.92 -9.00
N ASN A 463 12.04 -6.34 -7.98
CA ASN A 463 13.17 -7.24 -8.12
C ASN A 463 12.78 -8.71 -8.30
N GLN A 464 11.52 -9.07 -8.03
CA GLN A 464 10.99 -10.42 -8.32
C GLN A 464 10.32 -10.51 -9.69
N GLY A 465 10.34 -9.44 -10.48
CA GLY A 465 9.70 -9.40 -11.79
C GLY A 465 8.16 -9.48 -11.72
N ILE A 466 7.57 -9.16 -10.56
CA ILE A 466 6.11 -8.97 -10.44
C ILE A 466 5.71 -7.67 -11.11
N LEU A 467 6.55 -6.64 -10.97
CA LEU A 467 6.42 -5.36 -11.67
C LEU A 467 7.29 -5.35 -12.92
N ASN A 468 6.75 -4.79 -14.01
CA ASN A 468 7.53 -4.51 -15.21
C ASN A 468 8.51 -3.34 -14.93
N HIS A 469 9.74 -3.39 -15.44
CA HIS A 469 10.69 -2.30 -15.27
C HIS A 469 10.32 -1.13 -16.18
N ALA A 470 9.95 -0.01 -15.58
CA ALA A 470 9.47 1.20 -16.25
C ALA A 470 9.80 2.45 -15.40
N PRO A 471 9.71 3.69 -15.93
CA PRO A 471 9.95 4.89 -15.15
C PRO A 471 9.12 4.95 -13.86
N VAL A 472 9.73 5.38 -12.76
CA VAL A 472 9.10 5.55 -11.45
C VAL A 472 9.13 7.04 -11.10
N PHE A 473 8.06 7.74 -11.43
CA PHE A 473 7.96 9.17 -11.16
C PHE A 473 7.58 9.41 -9.71
N LEU A 474 8.42 10.19 -9.00
CA LEU A 474 8.08 10.72 -7.69
C LEU A 474 7.10 11.87 -7.89
N GLU A 475 5.81 11.60 -7.74
CA GLU A 475 4.75 12.58 -7.93
C GLU A 475 4.51 13.39 -6.64
N VAL A 476 5.54 14.10 -6.22
CA VAL A 476 5.66 14.80 -4.93
C VAL A 476 5.61 16.33 -5.03
N ARG A 477 5.02 16.86 -6.10
CA ARG A 477 4.85 18.29 -6.34
C ARG A 477 6.17 19.05 -6.55
N GLY A 478 6.95 18.61 -7.54
CA GLY A 478 8.10 19.34 -8.10
C GLY A 478 9.44 19.03 -7.45
N SER A 479 10.46 19.72 -7.95
CA SER A 479 11.87 19.42 -7.67
C SER A 479 12.28 19.56 -6.21
N ASP A 480 11.71 20.54 -5.47
CA ASP A 480 12.06 20.75 -4.06
C ASP A 480 11.66 19.53 -3.17
N ASN A 481 10.47 18.96 -3.42
CA ASN A 481 9.99 17.78 -2.71
C ASN A 481 10.63 16.49 -3.24
N TYR A 482 10.98 16.45 -4.52
CA TYR A 482 11.80 15.39 -5.09
C TYR A 482 13.15 15.31 -4.37
N ALA A 483 13.84 16.44 -4.23
CA ALA A 483 15.12 16.52 -3.52
C ALA A 483 15.04 16.00 -2.08
N LYS A 484 13.99 16.36 -1.34
CA LYS A 484 13.75 15.84 0.03
C LYS A 484 13.56 14.33 0.03
N SER A 485 12.78 13.80 -0.92
CA SER A 485 12.51 12.37 -1.02
C SER A 485 13.76 11.56 -1.36
N ILE A 486 14.60 12.07 -2.26
CA ILE A 486 15.89 11.44 -2.61
C ILE A 486 16.88 11.52 -1.45
N ALA A 487 16.98 12.66 -0.76
CA ALA A 487 17.85 12.79 0.40
C ALA A 487 17.48 11.80 1.53
N ALA A 488 16.16 11.60 1.76
CA ALA A 488 15.67 10.59 2.70
C ALA A 488 16.02 9.17 2.24
N PHE A 489 15.89 8.87 0.93
CA PHE A 489 16.30 7.58 0.37
C PHE A 489 17.79 7.32 0.55
N GLU A 490 18.64 8.28 0.20
CA GLU A 490 20.09 8.17 0.34
C GLU A 490 20.53 8.02 1.80
N SER A 491 19.85 8.71 2.73
CA SER A 491 20.10 8.55 4.15
C SER A 491 19.82 7.13 4.59
N PHE A 492 18.66 6.61 4.23
CA PHE A 492 18.27 5.24 4.50
C PHE A 492 19.25 4.22 3.89
N MET A 493 19.68 4.44 2.65
CA MET A 493 20.65 3.57 1.95
C MET A 493 22.02 3.52 2.62
N LYS A 494 22.39 4.52 3.43
CA LYS A 494 23.66 4.51 4.21
C LYS A 494 23.56 3.68 5.47
N GLU A 495 22.37 3.49 6.00
CA GLU A 495 22.09 2.69 7.21
C GLU A 495 21.99 1.18 6.91
N LEU A 496 21.71 0.82 5.65
CA LEU A 496 21.75 -0.55 5.13
C LEU A 496 23.16 -0.98 4.72
#